data_8ec330621c4e0a7003fb69299f788d56
#
_entry.id   8ec330621c4e0a7003fb69299f788d56
#
_cell.length_a   1.000
_cell.length_b   1.000
_cell.length_c   1.000
_cell.angle_alpha   90.00
_cell.angle_beta   90.00
_cell.angle_gamma   90.00
#
_symmetry.space_group_name_H-M   'P 1'
#
loop_
_entity.id
_entity.type
_entity.pdbx_description
1 polymer ?
#
loop_
_entity_poly.entity_id
_entity_poly.type
_entity_poly.pdbx_seq_one_letter_code
_entity_poly.pdbx_strand_id
1 'polypeptide(L)'
;MIPEHRLAVLLDQVKEGWISNCLYHNTAASPSLYVDHGCDRDDFPSKTVLELRHHTDEVWFLRFSHDGTKLATTSKDATVVIYDTTTFKVLHTLAEHESGVCYVAWSPDDTRLISCAQAQENSARVWDTKVGILLSPVSSLF
;
A
#
# COMPACT_ATOMS: atom_id res chain seq x y z
N MET A 1 9.06 -18.84 -47.37
CA MET A 1 10.17 -18.87 -46.40
C MET A 1 9.62 -18.39 -45.06
N ILE A 2 9.69 -19.20 -44.03
CA ILE A 2 9.21 -18.80 -42.68
C ILE A 2 10.27 -17.89 -42.06
N PRO A 3 9.91 -16.70 -41.55
CA PRO A 3 10.88 -15.80 -40.91
C PRO A 3 11.56 -16.47 -39.72
N GLU A 4 12.84 -16.17 -39.53
CA GLU A 4 13.57 -16.62 -38.34
C GLU A 4 12.84 -16.14 -37.07
N HIS A 5 12.87 -16.95 -36.04
CA HIS A 5 12.17 -16.72 -34.75
C HIS A 5 10.63 -16.69 -34.79
N ARG A 6 9.98 -16.99 -35.93
CA ARG A 6 8.51 -16.98 -36.03
C ARG A 6 7.85 -17.89 -35.02
N LEU A 7 8.42 -19.07 -34.77
CA LEU A 7 7.90 -20.03 -33.79
C LEU A 7 7.96 -19.45 -32.37
N ALA A 8 9.07 -18.82 -31.99
CA ALA A 8 9.20 -18.18 -30.66
C ALA A 8 8.13 -17.12 -30.45
N VAL A 9 7.93 -16.24 -31.45
CA VAL A 9 6.90 -15.20 -31.39
C VAL A 9 5.49 -15.80 -31.26
N LEU A 10 5.18 -16.89 -31.96
CA LEU A 10 3.88 -17.55 -31.85
C LEU A 10 3.67 -18.18 -30.47
N LEU A 11 4.72 -18.78 -29.89
CA LEU A 11 4.66 -19.38 -28.56
C LEU A 11 4.48 -18.31 -27.47
N ASP A 12 5.13 -17.15 -27.61
CA ASP A 12 4.93 -16.04 -26.70
C ASP A 12 3.50 -15.45 -26.82
N GLN A 13 2.97 -15.32 -28.02
CA GLN A 13 1.56 -14.91 -28.22
C GLN A 13 0.56 -15.87 -27.57
N VAL A 14 0.82 -17.18 -27.63
CA VAL A 14 0.00 -18.17 -26.92
C VAL A 14 0.04 -17.98 -25.41
N LYS A 15 1.24 -17.78 -24.84
CA LYS A 15 1.40 -17.51 -23.39
C LYS A 15 0.68 -16.23 -22.96
N GLU A 16 0.84 -15.15 -23.72
CA GLU A 16 0.13 -13.89 -23.47
C GLU A 16 -1.39 -14.07 -23.56
N GLY A 17 -1.87 -14.85 -24.50
CA GLY A 17 -3.28 -15.20 -24.61
C GLY A 17 -3.81 -15.98 -23.40
N TRP A 18 -3.03 -16.90 -22.84
CA TRP A 18 -3.40 -17.61 -21.61
C TRP A 18 -3.46 -16.67 -20.39
N ILE A 19 -2.49 -15.78 -20.25
CA ILE A 19 -2.46 -14.79 -19.18
C ILE A 19 -3.66 -13.83 -19.27
N SER A 20 -3.92 -13.31 -20.47
CA SER A 20 -5.00 -12.32 -20.70
C SER A 20 -6.41 -12.89 -20.47
N ASN A 21 -6.58 -14.19 -20.69
CA ASN A 21 -7.85 -14.90 -20.48
C ASN A 21 -7.98 -15.47 -19.04
N CYS A 22 -6.93 -15.44 -18.24
CA CYS A 22 -6.95 -15.94 -16.87
C CYS A 22 -7.37 -14.85 -15.89
N LEU A 23 -8.53 -15.01 -15.26
CA LEU A 23 -9.08 -14.06 -14.28
C LEU A 23 -8.30 -14.03 -12.96
N TYR A 24 -7.51 -15.07 -12.67
CA TYR A 24 -6.82 -15.25 -11.38
C TYR A 24 -5.29 -15.18 -11.51
N HIS A 25 -4.77 -14.76 -12.68
CA HIS A 25 -3.33 -14.65 -12.88
C HIS A 25 -2.77 -13.46 -12.10
N ASN A 26 -2.03 -13.74 -11.02
CA ASN A 26 -1.46 -12.75 -10.08
C ASN A 26 0.06 -12.89 -9.90
N THR A 27 0.71 -13.74 -10.72
CA THR A 27 2.15 -13.99 -10.63
C THR A 27 2.89 -13.37 -11.80
N ALA A 28 4.13 -12.91 -11.56
CA ALA A 28 5.02 -12.46 -12.63
C ALA A 28 5.65 -13.61 -13.43
N ALA A 29 5.38 -14.85 -13.04
CA ALA A 29 5.93 -16.04 -13.70
C ALA A 29 5.24 -16.28 -15.03
N SER A 30 6.02 -16.42 -16.11
CA SER A 30 5.50 -16.78 -17.42
C SER A 30 4.97 -18.23 -17.41
N PRO A 31 3.78 -18.51 -17.97
CA PRO A 31 3.24 -19.86 -18.05
C PRO A 31 4.19 -20.82 -18.78
N SER A 32 4.24 -22.05 -18.31
CA SER A 32 4.97 -23.12 -18.99
C SER A 32 4.17 -23.61 -20.21
N LEU A 33 4.86 -23.92 -21.30
CA LEU A 33 4.24 -24.56 -22.46
C LEU A 33 4.07 -26.09 -22.31
N TYR A 34 4.62 -26.66 -21.21
CA TYR A 34 4.58 -28.08 -20.93
C TYR A 34 3.45 -28.50 -19.99
N VAL A 35 2.81 -27.53 -19.35
CA VAL A 35 1.74 -27.74 -18.37
C VAL A 35 0.63 -26.74 -18.68
N ASP A 36 -0.61 -27.18 -18.61
CA ASP A 36 -1.75 -26.28 -18.77
C ASP A 36 -1.70 -25.13 -17.74
N HIS A 37 -2.00 -23.93 -18.20
CA HIS A 37 -2.06 -22.77 -17.33
C HIS A 37 -3.26 -22.90 -16.39
N GLY A 38 -3.00 -23.13 -15.11
CA GLY A 38 -3.99 -23.19 -14.05
C GLY A 38 -3.64 -22.19 -12.97
N CYS A 39 -4.43 -21.15 -12.82
CA CYS A 39 -4.40 -20.28 -11.63
C CYS A 39 -5.64 -20.61 -10.81
N ASP A 40 -5.42 -21.05 -9.58
CA ASP A 40 -6.51 -21.42 -8.69
C ASP A 40 -7.14 -20.15 -8.06
N ARG A 41 -8.47 -20.17 -7.95
CA ARG A 41 -9.21 -19.14 -7.22
C ARG A 41 -8.75 -19.07 -5.75
N ASP A 42 -8.27 -20.18 -5.21
CA ASP A 42 -7.82 -20.28 -3.81
C ASP A 42 -6.49 -19.57 -3.56
N ASP A 43 -5.73 -19.28 -4.61
CA ASP A 43 -4.52 -18.43 -4.55
C ASP A 43 -4.88 -16.94 -4.40
N PHE A 44 -6.14 -16.57 -4.59
CA PHE A 44 -6.60 -15.19 -4.37
C PHE A 44 -6.89 -14.97 -2.89
N PRO A 45 -6.45 -13.85 -2.30
CA PRO A 45 -6.69 -13.56 -0.88
C PRO A 45 -8.20 -13.46 -0.61
N SER A 46 -8.79 -14.53 -0.09
CA SER A 46 -10.22 -14.67 0.20
C SER A 46 -10.56 -14.63 1.69
N LYS A 47 -9.54 -14.77 2.55
CA LYS A 47 -9.71 -14.77 4.01
C LYS A 47 -9.04 -13.56 4.65
N THR A 48 -9.78 -12.88 5.52
CA THR A 48 -9.19 -11.88 6.42
C THR A 48 -8.28 -12.60 7.42
N VAL A 49 -6.99 -12.26 7.40
CA VAL A 49 -5.99 -12.84 8.33
C VAL A 49 -5.95 -12.06 9.63
N LEU A 50 -6.08 -10.73 9.55
CA LEU A 50 -6.01 -9.85 10.70
C LEU A 50 -6.87 -8.61 10.49
N GLU A 51 -7.52 -8.16 11.55
CA GLU A 51 -8.27 -6.92 11.58
C GLU A 51 -7.67 -5.96 12.62
N LEU A 52 -7.29 -4.77 12.18
CA LEU A 52 -6.71 -3.73 13.04
C LEU A 52 -7.82 -2.76 13.46
N ARG A 53 -8.17 -2.74 14.76
CA ARG A 53 -9.27 -1.95 15.32
C ARG A 53 -8.76 -0.88 16.29
N HIS A 54 -7.80 -0.06 15.87
CA HIS A 54 -7.24 0.99 16.75
C HIS A 54 -7.85 2.37 16.48
N HIS A 55 -8.47 2.56 15.29
CA HIS A 55 -9.21 3.79 15.00
C HIS A 55 -10.63 3.73 15.54
N THR A 56 -11.15 4.87 15.93
CA THR A 56 -12.51 5.00 16.48
C THR A 56 -13.55 5.45 15.46
N ASP A 57 -13.10 5.86 14.27
CA ASP A 57 -13.95 6.29 13.16
C ASP A 57 -13.40 5.73 11.83
N GLU A 58 -13.92 6.17 10.71
CA GLU A 58 -13.59 5.72 9.36
C GLU A 58 -12.09 5.85 9.06
N VAL A 59 -11.48 4.78 8.56
CA VAL A 59 -10.10 4.79 8.02
C VAL A 59 -10.17 5.22 6.56
N TRP A 60 -9.54 6.36 6.24
CA TRP A 60 -9.63 6.93 4.90
C TRP A 60 -8.45 6.59 4.01
N PHE A 61 -7.26 6.43 4.60
CA PHE A 61 -6.06 6.15 3.81
C PHE A 61 -5.08 5.28 4.58
N LEU A 62 -4.29 4.51 3.84
CA LEU A 62 -3.18 3.74 4.39
C LEU A 62 -1.99 3.72 3.43
N ARG A 63 -0.78 3.63 3.97
CA ARG A 63 0.43 3.51 3.17
C ARG A 63 1.52 2.76 3.89
N PHE A 64 2.13 1.80 3.20
CA PHE A 64 3.35 1.14 3.68
C PHE A 64 4.56 2.06 3.51
N SER A 65 5.54 1.93 4.41
CA SER A 65 6.88 2.48 4.24
C SER A 65 7.56 1.86 3.01
N HIS A 66 8.59 2.51 2.46
CA HIS A 66 9.29 2.02 1.27
C HIS A 66 10.02 0.70 1.54
N ASP A 67 10.55 0.53 2.75
CA ASP A 67 11.17 -0.71 3.22
C ASP A 67 10.17 -1.81 3.59
N GLY A 68 8.86 -1.50 3.58
CA GLY A 68 7.79 -2.42 3.92
C GLY A 68 7.68 -2.78 5.40
N THR A 69 8.49 -2.21 6.29
CA THR A 69 8.53 -2.58 7.71
C THR A 69 7.44 -1.90 8.55
N LYS A 70 6.84 -0.82 8.04
CA LYS A 70 5.82 -0.05 8.74
C LYS A 70 4.59 0.19 7.87
N LEU A 71 3.45 0.32 8.50
CA LEU A 71 2.18 0.71 7.89
C LEU A 71 1.62 1.93 8.62
N ALA A 72 1.36 3.01 7.91
CA ALA A 72 0.66 4.17 8.44
C ALA A 72 -0.80 4.14 7.96
N THR A 73 -1.73 4.40 8.87
CA THR A 73 -3.17 4.53 8.58
C THR A 73 -3.69 5.85 9.08
N THR A 74 -4.59 6.46 8.35
CA THR A 74 -5.20 7.74 8.70
C THR A 74 -6.71 7.61 8.81
N SER A 75 -7.31 8.39 9.69
CA SER A 75 -8.73 8.29 9.98
C SER A 75 -9.40 9.64 10.18
N LYS A 76 -10.71 9.62 10.09
CA LYS A 76 -11.61 10.70 10.45
C LYS A 76 -11.54 11.07 11.93
N ASP A 77 -11.04 10.15 12.78
CA ASP A 77 -10.82 10.39 14.21
C ASP A 77 -9.66 11.36 14.52
N ALA A 78 -9.11 12.02 13.49
CA ALA A 78 -8.00 12.97 13.56
C ALA A 78 -6.66 12.33 13.98
N THR A 79 -6.53 11.02 13.91
CA THR A 79 -5.29 10.31 14.26
C THR A 79 -4.62 9.67 13.06
N VAL A 80 -3.30 9.50 13.17
CA VAL A 80 -2.50 8.61 12.32
C VAL A 80 -1.90 7.53 13.19
N VAL A 81 -2.12 6.27 12.84
CA VAL A 81 -1.56 5.13 13.57
C VAL A 81 -0.48 4.48 12.72
N ILE A 82 0.69 4.28 13.31
CA ILE A 82 1.82 3.58 12.68
C ILE A 82 1.94 2.20 13.31
N TYR A 83 1.93 1.18 12.46
CA TYR A 83 2.07 -0.23 12.85
C TYR A 83 3.40 -0.79 12.37
N ASP A 84 3.93 -1.75 13.12
CA ASP A 84 4.96 -2.69 12.65
C ASP A 84 4.28 -3.75 11.76
N THR A 85 4.78 -3.98 10.56
CA THR A 85 4.16 -4.92 9.59
C THR A 85 4.41 -6.39 9.91
N THR A 86 5.42 -6.69 10.73
CA THR A 86 5.74 -8.07 11.13
C THR A 86 4.80 -8.55 12.24
N THR A 87 4.56 -7.68 13.23
CA THR A 87 3.79 -8.02 14.43
C THR A 87 2.39 -7.41 14.44
N PHE A 88 2.13 -6.42 13.56
CA PHE A 88 0.94 -5.59 13.50
C PHE A 88 0.63 -4.86 14.82
N LYS A 89 1.63 -4.68 15.66
CA LYS A 89 1.51 -3.87 16.87
C LYS A 89 1.62 -2.39 16.54
N VAL A 90 0.90 -1.58 17.31
CA VAL A 90 1.00 -0.11 17.22
C VAL A 90 2.37 0.32 17.72
N LEU A 91 3.12 1.03 16.86
CA LEU A 91 4.36 1.69 17.21
C LEU A 91 4.10 3.09 17.76
N HIS A 92 3.30 3.87 17.05
CA HIS A 92 2.97 5.24 17.42
C HIS A 92 1.52 5.58 17.06
N THR A 93 0.89 6.42 17.86
CA THR A 93 -0.38 7.08 17.59
C THR A 93 -0.14 8.59 17.58
N LEU A 94 -0.32 9.23 16.43
CA LEU A 94 -0.08 10.64 16.21
C LEU A 94 -1.45 11.35 16.24
N ALA A 95 -1.72 12.13 17.27
CA ALA A 95 -3.06 12.67 17.57
C ALA A 95 -3.08 14.20 17.69
N GLU A 96 -2.22 14.91 16.97
CA GLU A 96 -2.11 16.36 17.03
C GLU A 96 -3.04 17.09 16.03
N HIS A 97 -3.66 16.39 15.06
CA HIS A 97 -4.60 17.00 14.13
C HIS A 97 -5.93 17.32 14.83
N GLU A 98 -6.53 18.43 14.44
CA GLU A 98 -7.83 18.87 14.97
C GLU A 98 -9.00 18.35 14.12
N SER A 99 -8.72 17.91 12.91
CA SER A 99 -9.70 17.36 11.97
C SER A 99 -9.21 16.06 11.35
N GLY A 100 -10.12 15.30 10.71
CA GLY A 100 -9.82 14.01 10.09
C GLY A 100 -8.64 14.09 9.12
N VAL A 101 -7.75 13.11 9.21
CA VAL A 101 -6.55 13.04 8.38
C VAL A 101 -6.87 12.27 7.11
N CYS A 102 -6.73 12.92 5.97
CA CYS A 102 -7.12 12.37 4.67
C CYS A 102 -5.96 11.74 3.88
N TYR A 103 -4.72 12.09 4.19
CA TYR A 103 -3.58 11.62 3.43
C TYR A 103 -2.32 11.50 4.28
N VAL A 104 -1.45 10.55 3.89
CA VAL A 104 -0.15 10.33 4.51
C VAL A 104 0.89 9.93 3.46
N ALA A 105 2.12 10.42 3.60
CA ALA A 105 3.26 10.08 2.76
C ALA A 105 4.53 9.87 3.60
N TRP A 106 5.29 8.84 3.24
CA TRP A 106 6.61 8.56 3.82
C TRP A 106 7.70 9.31 3.08
N SER A 107 8.74 9.74 3.79
CA SER A 107 9.98 10.19 3.16
C SER A 107 10.71 8.99 2.51
N PRO A 108 11.56 9.21 1.47
CA PRO A 108 12.25 8.12 0.79
C PRO A 108 13.15 7.25 1.70
N ASP A 109 13.60 7.80 2.81
CA ASP A 109 14.42 7.12 3.83
C ASP A 109 13.60 6.54 4.99
N ASP A 110 12.26 6.62 4.91
CA ASP A 110 11.29 6.16 5.92
C ASP A 110 11.51 6.73 7.34
N THR A 111 12.33 7.79 7.47
CA THR A 111 12.59 8.44 8.76
C THR A 111 11.52 9.45 9.14
N ARG A 112 10.79 9.96 8.15
CA ARG A 112 9.76 10.98 8.34
C ARG A 112 8.45 10.57 7.69
N LEU A 113 7.36 11.09 8.25
CA LEU A 113 6.02 10.95 7.73
C LEU A 113 5.39 12.33 7.62
N ILE A 114 4.68 12.59 6.53
CA ILE A 114 3.86 13.80 6.37
C ILE A 114 2.41 13.36 6.38
N SER A 115 1.58 14.03 7.18
CA SER A 115 0.14 13.85 7.22
C SER A 115 -0.58 15.14 6.87
N CYS A 116 -1.69 15.04 6.15
CA CYS A 116 -2.54 16.17 5.77
C CYS A 116 -3.95 15.94 6.30
N ALA A 117 -4.47 16.93 7.01
CA ALA A 117 -5.85 16.96 7.48
C ALA A 117 -6.80 17.46 6.38
N GLN A 118 -8.10 17.36 6.64
CA GLN A 118 -9.12 17.93 5.77
C GLN A 118 -9.03 19.46 5.70
N ALA A 119 -9.68 20.03 4.68
CA ALA A 119 -9.65 21.46 4.33
C ALA A 119 -9.96 22.44 5.46
N GLN A 120 -10.55 22.00 6.54
CA GLN A 120 -10.87 22.87 7.69
C GLN A 120 -9.63 23.25 8.51
N GLU A 121 -8.62 22.38 8.55
CA GLU A 121 -7.38 22.65 9.28
C GLU A 121 -6.32 23.32 8.41
N ASN A 122 -6.35 23.11 7.07
CA ASN A 122 -5.39 23.63 6.10
C ASN A 122 -3.92 23.42 6.52
N SER A 123 -3.62 22.36 7.23
CA SER A 123 -2.28 22.08 7.74
C SER A 123 -1.79 20.70 7.32
N ALA A 124 -0.50 20.64 7.04
CA ALA A 124 0.25 19.41 6.97
C ALA A 124 1.21 19.31 8.15
N ARG A 125 1.46 18.12 8.65
CA ARG A 125 2.33 17.88 9.79
C ARG A 125 3.42 16.90 9.41
N VAL A 126 4.65 17.21 9.85
CA VAL A 126 5.82 16.36 9.63
C VAL A 126 6.21 15.70 10.95
N TRP A 127 6.34 14.38 10.90
CA TRP A 127 6.58 13.54 12.07
C TRP A 127 7.92 12.81 11.92
N ASP A 128 8.61 12.64 13.02
CA ASP A 128 9.71 11.67 13.14
C ASP A 128 9.12 10.29 13.42
N THR A 129 9.41 9.31 12.57
CA THR A 129 8.81 7.97 12.65
C THR A 129 9.50 7.06 13.68
N LYS A 130 10.67 7.44 14.21
CA LYS A 130 11.38 6.67 15.24
C LYS A 130 10.86 6.95 16.63
N VAL A 131 10.55 8.22 16.90
CA VAL A 131 10.11 8.67 18.22
C VAL A 131 8.63 9.06 18.27
N GLY A 132 7.96 9.18 17.10
CA GLY A 132 6.55 9.54 17.03
C GLY A 132 6.26 11.00 17.43
N ILE A 133 7.22 11.89 17.23
CA ILE A 133 7.10 13.31 17.64
C ILE A 133 6.85 14.19 16.41
N LEU A 134 5.98 15.19 16.57
CA LEU A 134 5.78 16.25 15.60
C LEU A 134 7.06 17.10 15.47
N LEU A 135 7.64 17.13 14.25
CA LEU A 135 8.84 17.94 13.97
C LEU A 135 8.46 19.39 13.63
N SER A 136 7.46 19.60 12.79
CA SER A 136 6.96 20.93 12.47
C SER A 136 5.55 20.86 11.87
N PRO A 137 4.65 21.76 12.24
CA PRO A 137 3.44 22.03 11.47
C PRO A 137 3.84 22.83 10.22
N VAL A 138 3.37 22.41 9.06
CA VAL A 138 3.46 23.18 7.82
C VAL A 138 2.11 23.88 7.66
N SER A 139 1.97 25.07 8.25
CA SER A 139 0.79 25.89 8.03
C SER A 139 0.89 26.57 6.66
N SER A 140 -0.20 26.60 5.94
CA SER A 140 -0.31 27.31 4.66
C SER A 140 0.01 28.80 4.85
N LEU A 141 1.01 29.28 4.11
CA LEU A 141 1.26 30.69 3.88
C LEU A 141 0.38 31.16 2.71
N PHE A 142 -0.94 31.26 2.93
CA PHE A 142 -1.86 31.98 2.04
C PHE A 142 -2.83 32.81 2.85
#